data_0ca711730fb555cdfdc39f044421faff
#
_entry.id   0ca711730fb555cdfdc39f044421faff
#
_cell.length_a   1.000
_cell.length_b   1.000
_cell.length_c   1.000
_cell.angle_alpha   90.00
_cell.angle_beta   90.00
_cell.angle_gamma   90.00
#
_symmetry.space_group_name_H-M   'P 1'
#
loop_
_entity.id
_entity.type
_entity.pdbx_description
1 polymer ?
#
loop_
_entity_poly.entity_id
_entity_poly.type
_entity_poly.pdbx_seq_one_letter_code
_entity_poly.pdbx_strand_id
1 'polypeptide(L)'
;MKNNSNALNLGKNTASNSNLTNSNSALNESSLSKLAHFPIMLFASVMGLGGLALVFKKASAAFAFSVKNDLNFLDLNAVFAACSLVFGFLSIAVFLLLLGFYVAKIFTHFNAFKAEITHQVKINFLSAIPIGALIIATFLGAFNDNGTMLFLLKIIFYLSSFLQLILSIFVINFWFSNAMKKHLLSPAWFIPIVGNLIVPLAGHSAKITPEFSLFFFSVGCFFWLILTALITSRLIFEESLESKFLPTLFIFIAPPSIFVVDFAALFGGHSALSLMLYFVALFFMLLMLSLSRVFTRLNFALSWWAFTFPLCAFGIASFETFMVFKSPLYMIFGILGLILALFAVLFVSYKTLLAMSKGKICVPEKA
;
A
#
# COMPACT_ATOMS: atom_id res chain seq x y z
N MET A 1 52.48 -41.02 38.98
CA MET A 1 51.96 -40.63 37.64
C MET A 1 50.45 -40.71 37.61
N LYS A 2 49.73 -39.68 38.07
CA LYS A 2 48.31 -39.47 37.91
C LYS A 2 48.02 -38.01 38.25
N ASN A 3 48.10 -37.08 37.28
CA ASN A 3 47.56 -35.71 37.41
C ASN A 3 47.76 -34.89 36.11
N ASN A 4 47.32 -35.40 34.94
CA ASN A 4 47.37 -34.58 33.72
C ASN A 4 46.15 -34.75 32.78
N SER A 5 45.07 -35.47 33.19
CA SER A 5 43.90 -35.65 32.33
C SER A 5 42.74 -34.65 32.57
N ASN A 6 42.76 -33.89 33.70
CA ASN A 6 41.68 -32.96 34.02
C ASN A 6 41.86 -31.53 33.47
N ALA A 7 43.08 -31.14 33.13
CA ALA A 7 43.36 -29.79 32.60
C ALA A 7 42.95 -29.63 31.10
N LEU A 8 42.98 -30.73 30.32
CA LEU A 8 42.65 -30.72 28.89
C LEU A 8 41.14 -30.66 28.60
N ASN A 9 40.29 -31.10 29.53
CA ASN A 9 38.84 -31.07 29.36
C ASN A 9 38.20 -29.74 29.79
N LEU A 10 38.80 -28.97 30.69
CA LEU A 10 38.32 -27.64 31.06
C LEU A 10 38.63 -26.59 29.98
N GLY A 11 39.74 -26.70 29.26
CA GLY A 11 40.11 -25.80 28.17
C GLY A 11 39.23 -25.95 26.90
N LYS A 12 38.73 -27.18 26.60
CA LYS A 12 37.85 -27.42 25.46
C LYS A 12 36.43 -26.92 25.69
N ASN A 13 35.91 -27.00 26.92
CA ASN A 13 34.55 -26.51 27.23
C ASN A 13 34.49 -24.97 27.33
N THR A 14 35.56 -24.31 27.77
CA THR A 14 35.60 -22.83 27.79
C THR A 14 35.82 -22.24 26.42
N ALA A 15 36.58 -22.86 25.52
CA ALA A 15 36.74 -22.42 24.13
C ALA A 15 35.50 -22.65 23.31
N SER A 16 34.73 -23.73 23.54
CA SER A 16 33.45 -24.00 22.88
C SER A 16 32.38 -22.99 23.30
N ASN A 17 32.30 -22.66 24.60
CA ASN A 17 31.32 -21.67 25.09
C ASN A 17 31.66 -20.24 24.67
N SER A 18 32.93 -19.86 24.58
CA SER A 18 33.33 -18.53 24.11
C SER A 18 33.10 -18.36 22.61
N ASN A 19 33.23 -19.41 21.81
CA ASN A 19 32.90 -19.38 20.39
C ASN A 19 31.38 -19.32 20.11
N LEU A 20 30.54 -19.95 20.93
CA LEU A 20 29.07 -19.88 20.86
C LEU A 20 28.57 -18.50 21.32
N THR A 21 29.15 -17.91 22.36
CA THR A 21 28.76 -16.55 22.79
C THR A 21 29.20 -15.48 21.78
N ASN A 22 30.40 -15.61 21.20
CA ASN A 22 30.89 -14.70 20.18
C ASN A 22 30.12 -14.84 18.87
N SER A 23 29.69 -16.03 18.45
CA SER A 23 28.84 -16.22 17.28
C SER A 23 27.45 -15.67 17.49
N ASN A 24 26.87 -15.82 18.69
CA ASN A 24 25.57 -15.27 19.03
C ASN A 24 25.58 -13.73 19.14
N SER A 25 26.64 -13.13 19.67
CA SER A 25 26.81 -11.67 19.69
C SER A 25 27.00 -11.10 18.29
N ALA A 26 27.80 -11.71 17.46
CA ALA A 26 28.01 -11.30 16.07
C ALA A 26 26.72 -11.45 15.21
N LEU A 27 25.91 -12.49 15.42
CA LEU A 27 24.61 -12.67 14.78
C LEU A 27 23.60 -11.61 15.25
N ASN A 28 23.60 -11.27 16.54
CA ASN A 28 22.75 -10.21 17.09
C ASN A 28 23.16 -8.83 16.56
N GLU A 29 24.42 -8.49 16.49
CA GLU A 29 24.90 -7.23 15.92
C GLU A 29 24.58 -7.12 14.42
N SER A 30 24.73 -8.19 13.66
CA SER A 30 24.38 -8.21 12.25
C SER A 30 22.86 -8.09 12.01
N SER A 31 22.04 -8.67 12.85
CA SER A 31 20.59 -8.58 12.76
C SER A 31 20.08 -7.20 13.18
N LEU A 32 20.66 -6.61 14.21
CA LEU A 32 20.38 -5.25 14.63
C LEU A 32 20.79 -4.23 13.56
N SER A 33 21.94 -4.42 12.89
CA SER A 33 22.35 -3.55 11.78
C SER A 33 21.39 -3.62 10.60
N LYS A 34 20.82 -4.79 10.28
CA LYS A 34 19.78 -4.96 9.24
C LYS A 34 18.48 -4.26 9.59
N LEU A 35 18.09 -4.26 10.87
CA LEU A 35 16.88 -3.58 11.33
C LEU A 35 16.96 -2.06 11.16
N ALA A 36 18.14 -1.45 11.33
CA ALA A 36 18.36 -0.03 11.07
C ALA A 36 18.00 0.36 9.61
N HIS A 37 18.23 -0.54 8.67
CA HIS A 37 17.97 -0.36 7.24
C HIS A 37 16.62 -0.93 6.77
N PHE A 38 15.73 -1.30 7.71
CA PHE A 38 14.40 -1.80 7.36
C PHE A 38 13.59 -0.72 6.63
N PRO A 39 13.19 -0.94 5.36
CA PRO A 39 12.63 0.13 4.54
C PRO A 39 11.14 0.32 4.79
N ILE A 40 10.72 1.56 5.08
CA ILE A 40 9.31 1.98 5.23
C ILE A 40 8.48 1.65 3.98
N MET A 41 9.07 1.64 2.79
CA MET A 41 8.40 1.34 1.52
C MET A 41 7.74 -0.04 1.49
N LEU A 42 8.15 -0.98 2.35
CA LEU A 42 7.52 -2.31 2.44
C LEU A 42 6.04 -2.24 2.84
N PHE A 43 5.59 -1.19 3.54
CA PHE A 43 4.17 -1.03 3.86
C PHE A 43 3.28 -0.87 2.61
N ALA A 44 3.85 -0.50 1.46
CA ALA A 44 3.12 -0.52 0.19
C ALA A 44 2.68 -1.94 -0.21
N SER A 45 3.33 -3.00 0.30
CA SER A 45 2.88 -4.38 0.09
C SER A 45 1.53 -4.67 0.77
N VAL A 46 1.29 -4.07 1.93
CA VAL A 46 0.01 -4.17 2.64
C VAL A 46 -1.10 -3.52 1.82
N MET A 47 -0.82 -2.35 1.22
CA MET A 47 -1.76 -1.67 0.34
C MET A 47 -2.09 -2.53 -0.90
N GLY A 48 -1.08 -3.17 -1.49
CA GLY A 48 -1.26 -4.06 -2.64
C GLY A 48 -2.07 -5.31 -2.31
N LEU A 49 -1.72 -6.02 -1.24
CA LEU A 49 -2.42 -7.23 -0.80
C LEU A 49 -3.85 -6.92 -0.34
N GLY A 50 -4.02 -5.88 0.48
CA GLY A 50 -5.33 -5.44 0.94
C GLY A 50 -6.19 -4.88 -0.19
N GLY A 51 -5.61 -4.11 -1.12
CA GLY A 51 -6.29 -3.67 -2.34
C GLY A 51 -6.77 -4.85 -3.18
N LEU A 52 -5.95 -5.90 -3.31
CA LEU A 52 -6.33 -7.13 -4.02
C LEU A 52 -7.49 -7.85 -3.33
N ALA A 53 -7.51 -7.89 -1.99
CA ALA A 53 -8.65 -8.42 -1.25
C ALA A 53 -9.93 -7.62 -1.53
N LEU A 54 -9.84 -6.28 -1.57
CA LEU A 54 -11.00 -5.42 -1.82
C LEU A 54 -11.52 -5.54 -3.27
N VAL A 55 -10.63 -5.65 -4.27
CA VAL A 55 -11.10 -5.82 -5.66
C VAL A 55 -11.74 -7.20 -5.87
N PHE A 56 -11.24 -8.26 -5.22
CA PHE A 56 -11.91 -9.56 -5.23
C PHE A 56 -13.28 -9.52 -4.54
N LYS A 57 -13.39 -8.84 -3.40
CA LYS A 57 -14.67 -8.61 -2.71
C LYS A 57 -15.67 -7.91 -3.62
N LYS A 58 -15.22 -6.86 -4.32
CA LYS A 58 -16.07 -6.10 -5.24
C LYS A 58 -16.43 -6.91 -6.49
N ALA A 59 -15.50 -7.70 -7.02
CA ALA A 59 -15.76 -8.66 -8.08
C ALA A 59 -16.84 -9.67 -7.69
N SER A 60 -16.71 -10.29 -6.49
CA SER A 60 -17.71 -11.21 -5.96
C SER A 60 -19.12 -10.57 -5.96
N ALA A 61 -19.23 -9.35 -5.43
CA ALA A 61 -20.50 -8.61 -5.41
C ALA A 61 -21.03 -8.31 -6.82
N ALA A 62 -20.16 -7.91 -7.76
CA ALA A 62 -20.53 -7.60 -9.14
C ALA A 62 -21.01 -8.83 -9.91
N PHE A 63 -20.38 -9.99 -9.71
CA PHE A 63 -20.80 -11.24 -10.33
C PHE A 63 -22.12 -11.75 -9.74
N ALA A 64 -22.30 -11.68 -8.43
CA ALA A 64 -23.59 -12.01 -7.79
C ALA A 64 -24.72 -11.08 -8.30
N PHE A 65 -24.44 -9.79 -8.44
CA PHE A 65 -25.37 -8.81 -9.02
C PHE A 65 -25.71 -9.13 -10.49
N SER A 66 -24.72 -9.55 -11.28
CA SER A 66 -24.90 -9.94 -12.68
C SER A 66 -25.85 -11.13 -12.82
N VAL A 67 -25.61 -12.20 -12.05
CA VAL A 67 -26.47 -13.39 -12.04
C VAL A 67 -27.92 -13.04 -11.65
N LYS A 68 -28.09 -12.23 -10.60
CA LYS A 68 -29.42 -11.78 -10.12
C LYS A 68 -30.19 -10.96 -11.16
N ASN A 69 -29.50 -10.29 -12.10
CA ASN A 69 -30.11 -9.46 -13.14
C ASN A 69 -30.06 -10.10 -14.55
N ASP A 70 -29.79 -11.41 -14.65
CA ASP A 70 -29.75 -12.17 -15.91
C ASP A 70 -28.82 -11.58 -16.98
N LEU A 71 -27.65 -11.09 -16.56
CA LEU A 71 -26.69 -10.40 -17.45
C LEU A 71 -25.68 -11.36 -18.13
N ASN A 72 -25.95 -12.67 -18.13
CA ASN A 72 -25.19 -13.72 -18.85
C ASN A 72 -23.70 -13.83 -18.47
N PHE A 73 -23.30 -13.49 -17.26
CA PHE A 73 -21.97 -13.75 -16.74
C PHE A 73 -21.95 -15.01 -15.87
N LEU A 74 -20.83 -15.74 -15.89
CA LEU A 74 -20.63 -16.92 -15.04
C LEU A 74 -20.71 -16.54 -13.56
N ASP A 75 -21.32 -17.41 -12.74
CA ASP A 75 -21.33 -17.23 -11.28
C ASP A 75 -19.99 -17.63 -10.67
N LEU A 76 -19.09 -16.66 -10.54
CA LEU A 76 -17.80 -16.81 -9.89
C LEU A 76 -17.75 -16.16 -8.50
N ASN A 77 -18.89 -15.77 -7.97
CA ASN A 77 -18.98 -14.99 -6.74
C ASN A 77 -18.26 -15.68 -5.56
N ALA A 78 -18.51 -16.99 -5.35
CA ALA A 78 -17.93 -17.77 -4.25
C ALA A 78 -16.40 -17.88 -4.36
N VAL A 79 -15.87 -18.03 -5.58
CA VAL A 79 -14.41 -18.09 -5.83
C VAL A 79 -13.76 -16.76 -5.48
N PHE A 80 -14.33 -15.65 -5.93
CA PHE A 80 -13.79 -14.33 -5.64
C PHE A 80 -13.94 -13.95 -4.16
N ALA A 81 -15.02 -14.39 -3.49
CA ALA A 81 -15.16 -14.23 -2.04
C ALA A 81 -14.04 -14.97 -1.29
N ALA A 82 -13.77 -16.24 -1.65
CA ALA A 82 -12.68 -16.99 -1.05
C ALA A 82 -11.29 -16.34 -1.29
N CYS A 83 -11.02 -15.86 -2.52
CA CYS A 83 -9.80 -15.12 -2.82
C CYS A 83 -9.68 -13.84 -1.98
N SER A 84 -10.79 -13.10 -1.82
CA SER A 84 -10.81 -11.91 -0.95
C SER A 84 -10.40 -12.23 0.48
N LEU A 85 -10.89 -13.33 1.06
CA LEU A 85 -10.52 -13.78 2.41
C LEU A 85 -9.03 -14.09 2.51
N VAL A 86 -8.49 -14.86 1.56
CA VAL A 86 -7.08 -15.26 1.55
C VAL A 86 -6.17 -14.01 1.54
N PHE A 87 -6.38 -13.11 0.58
CA PHE A 87 -5.53 -11.92 0.46
C PHE A 87 -5.77 -10.91 1.59
N GLY A 88 -6.99 -10.83 2.13
CA GLY A 88 -7.31 -9.97 3.26
C GLY A 88 -6.59 -10.39 4.53
N PHE A 89 -6.67 -11.67 4.92
CA PHE A 89 -5.94 -12.18 6.08
C PHE A 89 -4.43 -12.16 5.88
N LEU A 90 -3.94 -12.42 4.67
CA LEU A 90 -2.53 -12.27 4.34
C LEU A 90 -2.06 -10.80 4.51
N SER A 91 -2.89 -9.84 4.08
CA SER A 91 -2.60 -8.40 4.27
C SER A 91 -2.48 -8.04 5.76
N ILE A 92 -3.38 -8.56 6.61
CA ILE A 92 -3.33 -8.35 8.06
C ILE A 92 -2.04 -8.96 8.64
N ALA A 93 -1.71 -10.19 8.30
CA ALA A 93 -0.50 -10.86 8.80
C ALA A 93 0.77 -10.10 8.41
N VAL A 94 0.87 -9.67 7.15
CA VAL A 94 2.00 -8.88 6.66
C VAL A 94 2.05 -7.51 7.37
N PHE A 95 0.91 -6.84 7.56
CA PHE A 95 0.85 -5.56 8.26
C PHE A 95 1.38 -5.67 9.70
N LEU A 96 0.91 -6.65 10.46
CA LEU A 96 1.34 -6.85 11.84
C LEU A 96 2.83 -7.19 11.93
N LEU A 97 3.33 -8.01 11.01
CA LEU A 97 4.75 -8.35 10.92
C LEU A 97 5.61 -7.10 10.65
N LEU A 98 5.26 -6.33 9.61
CA LEU A 98 5.99 -5.11 9.24
C LEU A 98 5.91 -4.05 10.34
N LEU A 99 4.74 -3.89 10.96
CA LEU A 99 4.53 -2.96 12.07
C LEU A 99 5.42 -3.33 13.26
N GLY A 100 5.50 -4.61 13.62
CA GLY A 100 6.38 -5.10 14.69
C GLY A 100 7.85 -4.77 14.42
N PHE A 101 8.36 -5.04 13.22
CA PHE A 101 9.73 -4.69 12.83
C PHE A 101 9.96 -3.17 12.81
N TYR A 102 8.98 -2.40 12.34
CA TYR A 102 9.14 -0.94 12.26
C TYR A 102 9.12 -0.28 13.65
N VAL A 103 8.24 -0.74 14.53
CA VAL A 103 8.22 -0.32 15.94
C VAL A 103 9.54 -0.69 16.63
N ALA A 104 10.03 -1.92 16.44
CA ALA A 104 11.34 -2.32 16.95
C ALA A 104 12.47 -1.41 16.44
N LYS A 105 12.47 -1.05 15.15
CA LYS A 105 13.41 -0.08 14.56
C LYS A 105 13.34 1.28 15.25
N ILE A 106 12.16 1.81 15.53
CA ILE A 106 12.00 3.11 16.20
C ILE A 106 12.64 3.09 17.59
N PHE A 107 12.43 2.01 18.36
CA PHE A 107 12.98 1.92 19.71
C PHE A 107 14.48 1.63 19.74
N THR A 108 15.00 0.83 18.80
CA THR A 108 16.42 0.40 18.82
C THR A 108 17.33 1.28 17.97
N HIS A 109 16.80 1.93 16.91
CA HIS A 109 17.57 2.69 15.93
C HIS A 109 16.90 4.04 15.61
N PHE A 110 16.59 4.83 16.64
CA PHE A 110 15.86 6.10 16.49
C PHE A 110 16.54 7.06 15.49
N ASN A 111 17.87 7.08 15.45
CA ASN A 111 18.60 7.91 14.46
C ASN A 111 18.32 7.50 13.01
N ALA A 112 18.16 6.20 12.72
CA ALA A 112 17.79 5.72 11.39
C ALA A 112 16.35 6.11 11.04
N PHE A 113 15.41 6.04 11.99
CA PHE A 113 14.06 6.55 11.84
C PHE A 113 14.07 8.06 11.57
N LYS A 114 14.81 8.86 12.35
CA LYS A 114 14.95 10.30 12.17
C LYS A 114 15.46 10.66 10.77
N ALA A 115 16.42 9.90 10.24
CA ALA A 115 16.92 10.07 8.88
C ALA A 115 15.85 9.79 7.81
N GLU A 116 14.92 8.85 8.06
CA GLU A 116 13.80 8.58 7.13
C GLU A 116 12.78 9.73 7.10
N ILE A 117 12.39 10.27 8.24
CA ILE A 117 11.40 11.34 8.32
C ILE A 117 11.92 12.71 7.83
N THR A 118 13.23 12.86 7.71
CA THR A 118 13.86 14.07 7.13
C THR A 118 14.25 13.90 5.66
N HIS A 119 14.10 12.69 5.11
CA HIS A 119 14.46 12.41 3.72
C HIS A 119 13.31 12.76 2.77
N GLN A 120 13.55 13.60 1.77
CA GLN A 120 12.54 14.19 0.86
C GLN A 120 11.65 13.16 0.12
N VAL A 121 12.13 11.93 -0.09
CA VAL A 121 11.36 10.86 -0.74
C VAL A 121 10.75 9.90 0.27
N LYS A 122 11.53 9.44 1.28
CA LYS A 122 11.09 8.41 2.23
C LYS A 122 9.95 8.89 3.14
N ILE A 123 9.92 10.17 3.49
CA ILE A 123 8.87 10.80 4.29
C ILE A 123 7.47 10.52 3.72
N ASN A 124 7.34 10.48 2.39
CA ASN A 124 6.06 10.27 1.72
C ASN A 124 5.50 8.85 1.96
N PHE A 125 6.34 7.87 2.25
CA PHE A 125 5.92 6.48 2.48
C PHE A 125 5.45 6.22 3.92
N LEU A 126 5.64 7.15 4.87
CA LEU A 126 5.13 7.00 6.24
C LEU A 126 3.61 6.80 6.27
N SER A 127 2.90 7.49 5.41
CA SER A 127 1.44 7.38 5.28
C SER A 127 0.96 6.03 4.76
N ALA A 128 1.85 5.18 4.23
CA ALA A 128 1.48 3.82 3.87
C ALA A 128 1.07 2.96 5.09
N ILE A 129 1.51 3.34 6.31
CA ILE A 129 1.09 2.67 7.55
C ILE A 129 -0.40 2.88 7.81
N PRO A 130 -0.89 4.12 8.05
CA PRO A 130 -2.32 4.34 8.29
C PRO A 130 -3.20 3.98 7.10
N ILE A 131 -2.74 4.18 5.86
CA ILE A 131 -3.47 3.75 4.65
C ILE A 131 -3.66 2.24 4.65
N GLY A 132 -2.61 1.46 4.94
CA GLY A 132 -2.70 0.01 5.03
C GLY A 132 -3.70 -0.44 6.11
N ALA A 133 -3.70 0.20 7.27
CA ALA A 133 -4.65 -0.09 8.34
C ALA A 133 -6.10 0.28 7.96
N LEU A 134 -6.32 1.39 7.22
CA LEU A 134 -7.65 1.76 6.69
C LEU A 134 -8.15 0.77 5.64
N ILE A 135 -7.28 0.28 4.76
CA ILE A 135 -7.62 -0.77 3.79
C ILE A 135 -8.01 -2.07 4.51
N ILE A 136 -7.28 -2.44 5.56
CA ILE A 136 -7.61 -3.60 6.41
C ILE A 136 -8.96 -3.37 7.12
N ALA A 137 -9.21 -2.18 7.66
CA ALA A 137 -10.51 -1.85 8.26
C ALA A 137 -11.65 -1.98 7.25
N THR A 138 -11.44 -1.55 6.00
CA THR A 138 -12.42 -1.72 4.91
C THR A 138 -12.69 -3.19 4.61
N PHE A 139 -11.66 -4.04 4.61
CA PHE A 139 -11.81 -5.48 4.44
C PHE A 139 -12.59 -6.09 5.61
N LEU A 140 -12.19 -5.79 6.85
CA LEU A 140 -12.81 -6.29 8.06
C LEU A 140 -14.27 -5.84 8.21
N GLY A 141 -14.69 -4.75 7.59
CA GLY A 141 -16.07 -4.32 7.53
C GLY A 141 -17.04 -5.33 6.90
N ALA A 142 -16.52 -6.35 6.19
CA ALA A 142 -17.32 -7.49 5.71
C ALA A 142 -17.83 -8.40 6.84
N PHE A 143 -17.19 -8.38 8.00
CA PHE A 143 -17.49 -9.24 9.17
C PHE A 143 -18.21 -8.47 10.27
N ASN A 144 -18.83 -7.35 9.93
CA ASN A 144 -19.44 -6.41 10.88
C ASN A 144 -20.86 -6.83 11.27
N ASP A 145 -21.04 -8.09 11.69
CA ASP A 145 -22.36 -8.65 12.06
C ASP A 145 -22.70 -8.46 13.54
N ASN A 146 -21.73 -8.07 14.39
CA ASN A 146 -21.91 -7.89 15.81
C ASN A 146 -21.31 -6.57 16.32
N GLY A 147 -21.80 -6.09 17.49
CA GLY A 147 -21.38 -4.83 18.08
C GLY A 147 -19.90 -4.78 18.47
N THR A 148 -19.31 -5.91 18.86
CA THR A 148 -17.87 -5.98 19.23
C THR A 148 -16.98 -5.75 18.02
N MET A 149 -17.29 -6.39 16.88
CA MET A 149 -16.53 -6.17 15.65
C MET A 149 -16.65 -4.71 15.18
N LEU A 150 -17.84 -4.14 15.20
CA LEU A 150 -18.06 -2.73 14.87
C LEU A 150 -17.23 -1.80 15.77
N PHE A 151 -17.16 -2.08 17.07
CA PHE A 151 -16.37 -1.30 18.02
C PHE A 151 -14.87 -1.35 17.67
N LEU A 152 -14.32 -2.53 17.41
CA LEU A 152 -12.93 -2.70 16.98
C LEU A 152 -12.65 -1.97 15.67
N LEU A 153 -13.55 -2.07 14.69
CA LEU A 153 -13.43 -1.36 13.41
C LEU A 153 -13.37 0.16 13.61
N LYS A 154 -14.21 0.71 14.50
CA LYS A 154 -14.19 2.14 14.83
C LYS A 154 -12.89 2.56 15.47
N ILE A 155 -12.31 1.75 16.36
CA ILE A 155 -10.99 2.02 16.95
C ILE A 155 -9.92 2.08 15.87
N ILE A 156 -9.81 1.04 15.03
CA ILE A 156 -8.83 1.00 13.93
C ILE A 156 -9.04 2.19 12.99
N PHE A 157 -10.29 2.48 12.63
CA PHE A 157 -10.63 3.60 11.77
C PHE A 157 -10.16 4.94 12.35
N TYR A 158 -10.55 5.28 13.57
CA TYR A 158 -10.20 6.58 14.17
C TYR A 158 -8.69 6.72 14.38
N LEU A 159 -8.02 5.69 14.91
CA LEU A 159 -6.57 5.73 15.10
C LEU A 159 -5.84 5.94 13.77
N SER A 160 -6.24 5.22 12.73
CA SER A 160 -5.60 5.33 11.41
C SER A 160 -5.92 6.66 10.74
N SER A 161 -7.16 7.15 10.84
CA SER A 161 -7.56 8.44 10.26
C SER A 161 -6.85 9.61 10.93
N PHE A 162 -6.74 9.63 12.26
CA PHE A 162 -5.99 10.66 12.97
C PHE A 162 -4.49 10.59 12.66
N LEU A 163 -3.91 9.39 12.60
CA LEU A 163 -2.51 9.24 12.19
C LEU A 163 -2.30 9.72 10.75
N GLN A 164 -3.22 9.41 9.83
CA GLN A 164 -3.19 9.89 8.45
C GLN A 164 -3.23 11.42 8.40
N LEU A 165 -4.10 12.07 9.18
CA LEU A 165 -4.20 13.53 9.25
C LEU A 165 -2.90 14.14 9.78
N ILE A 166 -2.37 13.62 10.88
CA ILE A 166 -1.12 14.09 11.48
C ILE A 166 0.03 13.99 10.48
N LEU A 167 0.15 12.85 9.78
CA LEU A 167 1.19 12.66 8.78
C LEU A 167 0.98 13.55 7.56
N SER A 168 -0.25 13.79 7.11
CA SER A 168 -0.54 14.73 6.03
C SER A 168 -0.09 16.16 6.40
N ILE A 169 -0.45 16.63 7.59
CA ILE A 169 -0.04 17.94 8.11
C ILE A 169 1.48 18.01 8.26
N PHE A 170 2.09 16.96 8.81
CA PHE A 170 3.55 16.89 9.00
C PHE A 170 4.29 16.98 7.67
N VAL A 171 3.85 16.23 6.65
CA VAL A 171 4.48 16.23 5.34
C VAL A 171 4.29 17.56 4.60
N ILE A 172 3.09 18.16 4.66
CA ILE A 172 2.84 19.48 4.07
C ILE A 172 3.70 20.54 4.76
N ASN A 173 3.76 20.52 6.10
CA ASN A 173 4.63 21.43 6.84
C ASN A 173 6.09 21.27 6.46
N PHE A 174 6.56 20.01 6.30
CA PHE A 174 7.91 19.74 5.82
C PHE A 174 8.16 20.33 4.44
N TRP A 175 7.21 20.21 3.50
CA TRP A 175 7.33 20.80 2.17
C TRP A 175 7.37 22.33 2.20
N PHE A 176 6.57 22.95 3.07
CA PHE A 176 6.51 24.43 3.16
C PHE A 176 7.71 25.02 3.88
N SER A 177 8.29 24.28 4.81
CA SER A 177 9.41 24.74 5.65
C SER A 177 10.78 24.45 5.04
N ASN A 178 10.87 23.65 3.98
CA ASN A 178 12.13 23.26 3.37
C ASN A 178 12.16 23.58 1.88
N ALA A 179 13.31 23.98 1.36
CA ALA A 179 13.52 24.15 -0.06
C ALA A 179 13.55 22.80 -0.78
N MET A 180 12.37 22.37 -1.27
CA MET A 180 12.24 21.10 -1.97
C MET A 180 12.86 21.15 -3.36
N LYS A 181 13.67 20.13 -3.69
CA LYS A 181 14.29 20.02 -5.00
C LYS A 181 13.28 19.49 -6.01
N LYS A 182 13.00 20.28 -7.07
CA LYS A 182 11.99 19.97 -8.08
C LYS A 182 12.22 18.61 -8.78
N HIS A 183 13.47 18.22 -9.02
CA HIS A 183 13.80 16.93 -9.65
C HIS A 183 13.45 15.71 -8.78
N LEU A 184 13.31 15.88 -7.45
CA LEU A 184 12.87 14.82 -6.52
C LEU A 184 11.35 14.69 -6.43
N LEU A 185 10.59 15.62 -7.04
CA LEU A 185 9.15 15.52 -7.12
C LEU A 185 8.76 14.30 -7.98
N SER A 186 8.03 13.38 -7.39
CA SER A 186 7.61 12.14 -8.04
C SER A 186 6.16 11.79 -7.65
N PRO A 187 5.48 10.89 -8.38
CA PRO A 187 4.12 10.49 -8.01
C PRO A 187 3.99 9.88 -6.61
N ALA A 188 5.09 9.48 -5.95
CA ALA A 188 5.07 9.08 -4.55
C ALA A 188 4.59 10.19 -3.59
N TRP A 189 4.64 11.47 -4.01
CA TRP A 189 4.09 12.59 -3.25
C TRP A 189 2.57 12.55 -3.10
N PHE A 190 1.87 11.79 -3.94
CA PHE A 190 0.44 11.55 -3.74
C PHE A 190 0.16 10.77 -2.45
N ILE A 191 1.05 9.86 -2.01
CA ILE A 191 0.78 8.92 -0.93
C ILE A 191 0.33 9.62 0.36
N PRO A 192 1.06 10.61 0.92
CA PRO A 192 0.69 11.23 2.19
C PRO A 192 -0.61 12.05 2.11
N ILE A 193 -0.97 12.57 0.96
CA ILE A 193 -2.11 13.49 0.83
C ILE A 193 -3.32 12.78 0.24
N VAL A 194 -3.14 12.06 -0.86
CA VAL A 194 -4.21 11.29 -1.51
C VAL A 194 -4.63 10.10 -0.65
N GLY A 195 -3.77 9.65 0.27
CA GLY A 195 -4.14 8.68 1.29
C GLY A 195 -5.35 9.08 2.13
N ASN A 196 -5.67 10.38 2.22
CA ASN A 196 -6.91 10.86 2.85
C ASN A 196 -8.16 10.36 2.11
N LEU A 197 -8.10 10.05 0.81
CA LEU A 197 -9.21 9.45 0.07
C LEU A 197 -9.52 8.00 0.49
N ILE A 198 -8.65 7.34 1.24
CA ILE A 198 -8.94 5.99 1.77
C ILE A 198 -9.82 6.04 3.03
N VAL A 199 -9.88 7.21 3.70
CA VAL A 199 -10.68 7.37 4.92
C VAL A 199 -12.19 7.20 4.67
N PRO A 200 -12.81 7.80 3.64
CA PRO A 200 -14.23 7.59 3.35
C PRO A 200 -14.59 6.12 3.09
N LEU A 201 -13.76 5.40 2.33
CA LEU A 201 -13.95 3.99 2.04
C LEU A 201 -13.99 3.14 3.33
N ALA A 202 -13.05 3.37 4.25
CA ALA A 202 -13.03 2.72 5.56
C ALA A 202 -14.15 3.21 6.48
N GLY A 203 -14.51 4.49 6.41
CA GLY A 203 -15.59 5.11 7.19
C GLY A 203 -16.95 4.51 6.85
N HIS A 204 -17.24 4.30 5.58
CA HIS A 204 -18.44 3.60 5.14
C HIS A 204 -18.52 2.18 5.76
N SER A 205 -17.42 1.43 5.73
CA SER A 205 -17.35 0.08 6.31
C SER A 205 -17.51 0.06 7.85
N ALA A 206 -17.03 1.10 8.53
CA ALA A 206 -17.12 1.28 9.99
C ALA A 206 -18.41 2.00 10.44
N LYS A 207 -19.33 2.31 9.52
CA LYS A 207 -20.58 3.05 9.78
C LYS A 207 -20.33 4.40 10.49
N ILE A 208 -19.37 5.16 10.00
CA ILE A 208 -19.02 6.49 10.48
C ILE A 208 -19.93 7.54 9.81
N THR A 209 -20.17 8.65 10.50
CA THR A 209 -20.93 9.77 9.96
C THR A 209 -20.26 10.33 8.71
N PRO A 210 -21.05 10.67 7.66
CA PRO A 210 -20.51 11.16 6.40
C PRO A 210 -19.65 12.41 6.54
N GLU A 211 -19.97 13.31 7.51
CA GLU A 211 -19.28 14.59 7.71
C GLU A 211 -17.80 14.38 8.06
N PHE A 212 -17.48 13.39 8.91
CA PHE A 212 -16.10 13.08 9.26
C PHE A 212 -15.33 12.60 8.03
N SER A 213 -15.91 11.70 7.26
CA SER A 213 -15.32 11.18 6.02
C SER A 213 -15.19 12.26 4.95
N LEU A 214 -16.16 13.18 4.85
CA LEU A 214 -16.18 14.27 3.89
C LEU A 214 -15.02 15.25 4.09
N PHE A 215 -14.62 15.50 5.35
CA PHE A 215 -13.42 16.31 5.64
C PHE A 215 -12.18 15.73 4.95
N PHE A 216 -11.89 14.44 5.13
CA PHE A 216 -10.73 13.79 4.52
C PHE A 216 -10.85 13.70 2.99
N PHE A 217 -12.04 13.44 2.49
CA PHE A 217 -12.32 13.45 1.05
C PHE A 217 -12.00 14.81 0.43
N SER A 218 -12.46 15.90 1.06
CA SER A 218 -12.21 17.26 0.59
C SER A 218 -10.73 17.61 0.55
N VAL A 219 -9.98 17.27 1.61
CA VAL A 219 -8.53 17.49 1.68
C VAL A 219 -7.82 16.68 0.58
N GLY A 220 -8.17 15.41 0.44
CA GLY A 220 -7.59 14.53 -0.58
C GLY A 220 -7.84 15.03 -1.99
N CYS A 221 -9.07 15.45 -2.31
CA CYS A 221 -9.43 15.97 -3.63
C CYS A 221 -8.71 17.29 -3.95
N PHE A 222 -8.70 18.23 -3.01
CA PHE A 222 -8.05 19.54 -3.21
C PHE A 222 -6.56 19.38 -3.54
N PHE A 223 -5.83 18.64 -2.71
CA PHE A 223 -4.40 18.46 -2.93
C PHE A 223 -4.08 17.51 -4.09
N TRP A 224 -4.94 16.56 -4.43
CA TRP A 224 -4.77 15.74 -5.61
C TRP A 224 -4.68 16.58 -6.88
N LEU A 225 -5.57 17.56 -7.05
CA LEU A 225 -5.56 18.46 -8.21
C LEU A 225 -4.25 19.25 -8.28
N ILE A 226 -3.81 19.83 -7.15
CA ILE A 226 -2.57 20.61 -7.06
C ILE A 226 -1.36 19.73 -7.39
N LEU A 227 -1.26 18.55 -6.74
CA LEU A 227 -0.14 17.65 -6.95
C LEU A 227 -0.12 17.08 -8.37
N THR A 228 -1.28 16.80 -8.96
CA THR A 228 -1.38 16.34 -10.34
C THR A 228 -0.77 17.37 -11.29
N ALA A 229 -1.10 18.65 -11.13
CA ALA A 229 -0.54 19.72 -11.95
C ALA A 229 0.98 19.86 -11.74
N LEU A 230 1.44 19.86 -10.49
CA LEU A 230 2.87 19.98 -10.15
C LEU A 230 3.70 18.81 -10.68
N ILE A 231 3.23 17.56 -10.45
CA ILE A 231 3.94 16.36 -10.89
C ILE A 231 3.94 16.26 -12.41
N THR A 232 2.82 16.56 -13.06
CA THR A 232 2.73 16.59 -14.54
C THR A 232 3.65 17.64 -15.13
N SER A 233 3.69 18.87 -14.58
CA SER A 233 4.64 19.90 -14.96
C SER A 233 6.08 19.41 -14.85
N ARG A 234 6.43 18.75 -13.74
CA ARG A 234 7.77 18.17 -13.56
C ARG A 234 8.08 17.11 -14.62
N LEU A 235 7.11 16.20 -14.92
CA LEU A 235 7.31 15.14 -15.91
C LEU A 235 7.48 15.65 -17.34
N ILE A 236 6.92 16.83 -17.65
CA ILE A 236 7.02 17.44 -18.98
C ILE A 236 8.31 18.25 -19.13
N PHE A 237 8.71 18.99 -18.11
CA PHE A 237 9.74 20.04 -18.24
C PHE A 237 11.09 19.70 -17.60
N GLU A 238 11.17 18.67 -16.78
CA GLU A 238 12.40 18.25 -16.11
C GLU A 238 12.92 16.93 -16.69
N GLU A 239 14.14 16.55 -16.32
CA GLU A 239 14.75 15.28 -16.69
C GLU A 239 13.86 14.09 -16.28
N SER A 240 14.01 12.96 -16.95
CA SER A 240 13.27 11.72 -16.67
C SER A 240 13.40 11.33 -15.20
N LEU A 241 12.36 10.69 -14.65
CA LEU A 241 12.43 10.08 -13.32
C LEU A 241 13.55 9.02 -13.28
N GLU A 242 14.25 8.96 -12.15
CA GLU A 242 15.17 7.84 -11.90
C GLU A 242 14.44 6.52 -12.09
N SER A 243 15.09 5.54 -12.70
CA SER A 243 14.49 4.24 -13.05
C SER A 243 13.79 3.56 -11.85
N LYS A 244 14.32 3.75 -10.63
CA LYS A 244 13.69 3.20 -9.40
C LYS A 244 12.36 3.86 -9.04
N PHE A 245 12.04 5.07 -9.55
CA PHE A 245 10.78 5.78 -9.26
C PHE A 245 9.76 5.69 -10.41
N LEU A 246 10.14 5.22 -11.60
CA LEU A 246 9.21 5.05 -12.72
C LEU A 246 7.95 4.24 -12.37
N PRO A 247 8.02 3.17 -11.54
CA PRO A 247 6.84 2.44 -11.12
C PRO A 247 5.78 3.30 -10.41
N THR A 248 6.19 4.40 -9.76
CA THR A 248 5.26 5.30 -9.06
C THR A 248 4.30 6.03 -10.01
N LEU A 249 4.56 6.06 -11.33
CA LEU A 249 3.65 6.62 -12.32
C LEU A 249 2.25 5.98 -12.27
N PHE A 250 2.15 4.71 -11.89
CA PHE A 250 0.86 4.04 -11.72
C PHE A 250 -0.03 4.70 -10.66
N ILE A 251 0.55 5.46 -9.72
CA ILE A 251 -0.23 6.15 -8.68
C ILE A 251 -1.22 7.16 -9.29
N PHE A 252 -0.97 7.70 -10.50
CA PHE A 252 -1.94 8.56 -11.19
C PHE A 252 -3.32 7.92 -11.40
N ILE A 253 -3.39 6.57 -11.46
CA ILE A 253 -4.65 5.84 -11.64
C ILE A 253 -5.49 5.85 -10.35
N ALA A 254 -4.84 5.80 -9.17
CA ALA A 254 -5.50 5.56 -7.89
C ALA A 254 -6.47 6.68 -7.46
N PRO A 255 -6.08 7.97 -7.44
CA PRO A 255 -6.95 9.03 -6.93
C PRO A 255 -8.29 9.14 -7.68
N PRO A 256 -8.33 9.22 -9.04
CA PRO A 256 -9.59 9.31 -9.74
C PRO A 256 -10.44 8.03 -9.61
N SER A 257 -9.79 6.84 -9.46
CA SER A 257 -10.49 5.59 -9.21
C SER A 257 -11.15 5.57 -7.83
N ILE A 258 -10.42 5.95 -6.78
CA ILE A 258 -10.93 5.97 -5.40
C ILE A 258 -12.01 7.04 -5.26
N PHE A 259 -11.87 8.19 -5.94
CA PHE A 259 -12.93 9.21 -5.97
C PHE A 259 -14.28 8.64 -6.39
N VAL A 260 -14.30 7.80 -7.44
CA VAL A 260 -15.55 7.16 -7.92
C VAL A 260 -16.21 6.35 -6.80
N VAL A 261 -15.41 5.56 -6.08
CA VAL A 261 -15.91 4.68 -5.01
C VAL A 261 -16.36 5.48 -3.80
N ASP A 262 -15.57 6.47 -3.40
CA ASP A 262 -15.90 7.35 -2.27
C ASP A 262 -17.14 8.19 -2.55
N PHE A 263 -17.28 8.69 -3.79
CA PHE A 263 -18.44 9.47 -4.18
C PHE A 263 -19.73 8.64 -4.03
N ALA A 264 -19.71 7.39 -4.47
CA ALA A 264 -20.82 6.47 -4.29
C ALA A 264 -21.11 6.20 -2.81
N ALA A 265 -20.07 6.02 -1.99
CA ALA A 265 -20.20 5.75 -0.55
C ALA A 265 -20.72 6.95 0.25
N LEU A 266 -20.30 8.18 -0.10
CA LEU A 266 -20.67 9.40 0.62
C LEU A 266 -22.02 9.99 0.19
N PHE A 267 -22.34 9.90 -1.09
CA PHE A 267 -23.49 10.58 -1.68
C PHE A 267 -24.60 9.63 -2.18
N GLY A 268 -24.42 8.32 -1.97
CA GLY A 268 -25.44 7.30 -2.25
C GLY A 268 -25.65 7.01 -3.75
N GLY A 269 -24.68 7.32 -4.62
CA GLY A 269 -24.78 7.05 -6.05
C GLY A 269 -23.68 7.68 -6.87
N HIS A 270 -23.81 7.59 -8.18
CA HIS A 270 -22.89 8.21 -9.14
C HIS A 270 -23.44 9.53 -9.67
N SER A 271 -22.55 10.48 -9.93
CA SER A 271 -22.83 11.73 -10.63
C SER A 271 -22.08 11.79 -11.96
N ALA A 272 -22.41 12.78 -12.79
CA ALA A 272 -21.63 13.06 -13.99
C ALA A 272 -20.15 13.28 -13.68
N LEU A 273 -19.84 13.96 -12.56
CA LEU A 273 -18.47 14.18 -12.11
C LEU A 273 -17.73 12.87 -11.78
N SER A 274 -18.37 11.95 -11.02
CA SER A 274 -17.74 10.67 -10.71
C SER A 274 -17.49 9.83 -11.97
N LEU A 275 -18.42 9.88 -12.94
CA LEU A 275 -18.24 9.19 -14.21
C LEU A 275 -17.12 9.83 -15.06
N MET A 276 -17.02 11.16 -15.09
CA MET A 276 -15.90 11.84 -15.75
C MET A 276 -14.56 11.41 -15.15
N LEU A 277 -14.47 11.32 -13.83
CA LEU A 277 -13.25 10.89 -13.16
C LEU A 277 -12.94 9.39 -13.37
N TYR A 278 -13.96 8.56 -13.55
CA TYR A 278 -13.75 7.18 -14.00
C TYR A 278 -13.01 7.13 -15.35
N PHE A 279 -13.42 7.96 -16.33
CA PHE A 279 -12.74 8.03 -17.62
C PHE A 279 -11.35 8.65 -17.52
N VAL A 280 -11.09 9.56 -16.57
CA VAL A 280 -9.74 10.03 -16.26
C VAL A 280 -8.87 8.87 -15.74
N ALA A 281 -9.41 8.03 -14.84
CA ALA A 281 -8.72 6.83 -14.38
C ALA A 281 -8.42 5.85 -15.51
N LEU A 282 -9.40 5.63 -16.40
CA LEU A 282 -9.23 4.80 -17.60
C LEU A 282 -8.16 5.37 -18.53
N PHE A 283 -8.13 6.69 -18.75
CA PHE A 283 -7.09 7.33 -19.55
C PHE A 283 -5.69 7.07 -18.96
N PHE A 284 -5.51 7.25 -17.65
CA PHE A 284 -4.24 6.94 -17.00
C PHE A 284 -3.90 5.46 -17.06
N MET A 285 -4.87 4.56 -16.96
CA MET A 285 -4.66 3.12 -17.15
C MET A 285 -4.10 2.84 -18.56
N LEU A 286 -4.75 3.37 -19.61
CA LEU A 286 -4.30 3.21 -21.00
C LEU A 286 -2.89 3.81 -21.21
N LEU A 287 -2.62 4.97 -20.60
CA LEU A 287 -1.31 5.61 -20.64
C LEU A 287 -0.24 4.71 -20.01
N MET A 288 -0.49 4.12 -18.84
CA MET A 288 0.47 3.20 -18.20
C MET A 288 0.66 1.92 -19.03
N LEU A 289 -0.39 1.39 -19.65
CA LEU A 289 -0.27 0.25 -20.56
C LEU A 289 0.57 0.59 -21.81
N SER A 290 0.45 1.80 -22.35
CA SER A 290 1.28 2.26 -23.49
C SER A 290 2.78 2.33 -23.14
N LEU A 291 3.10 2.60 -21.85
CA LEU A 291 4.47 2.65 -21.32
C LEU A 291 4.99 1.27 -20.86
N SER A 292 4.26 0.19 -21.09
CA SER A 292 4.61 -1.16 -20.62
C SER A 292 6.03 -1.60 -21.00
N ARG A 293 6.50 -1.23 -22.21
CA ARG A 293 7.87 -1.53 -22.68
C ARG A 293 8.95 -0.86 -21.80
N VAL A 294 8.67 0.28 -21.20
CA VAL A 294 9.59 0.97 -20.29
C VAL A 294 9.68 0.15 -18.99
N PHE A 295 8.54 -0.24 -18.44
CA PHE A 295 8.48 -0.97 -17.16
C PHE A 295 9.11 -2.36 -17.23
N THR A 296 8.97 -3.07 -18.36
CA THR A 296 9.56 -4.42 -18.53
C THR A 296 11.09 -4.42 -18.54
N ARG A 297 11.72 -3.27 -18.79
CA ARG A 297 13.20 -3.13 -18.82
C ARG A 297 13.79 -2.69 -17.48
N LEU A 298 12.95 -2.39 -16.49
CA LEU A 298 13.42 -1.91 -15.18
C LEU A 298 13.98 -3.03 -14.32
N ASN A 299 15.04 -2.71 -13.60
CA ASN A 299 15.48 -3.56 -12.50
C ASN A 299 14.49 -3.48 -11.34
N PHE A 300 14.30 -4.59 -10.62
CA PHE A 300 13.41 -4.64 -9.47
C PHE A 300 13.86 -3.67 -8.37
N ALA A 301 12.91 -2.90 -7.86
CA ALA A 301 13.04 -2.03 -6.70
C ALA A 301 11.75 -2.11 -5.85
N LEU A 302 11.81 -1.76 -4.57
CA LEU A 302 10.62 -1.80 -3.69
C LEU A 302 9.50 -0.87 -4.15
N SER A 303 9.82 0.17 -4.92
CA SER A 303 8.84 1.04 -5.56
C SER A 303 7.89 0.33 -6.55
N TRP A 304 8.20 -0.90 -6.98
CA TRP A 304 7.30 -1.72 -7.81
C TRP A 304 5.97 -2.05 -7.10
N TRP A 305 5.94 -1.98 -5.77
CA TRP A 305 4.67 -2.07 -5.04
C TRP A 305 3.69 -0.94 -5.39
N ALA A 306 4.18 0.16 -5.97
CA ALA A 306 3.34 1.25 -6.48
C ALA A 306 2.47 0.85 -7.69
N PHE A 307 2.74 -0.26 -8.38
CA PHE A 307 1.86 -0.81 -9.42
C PHE A 307 0.55 -1.36 -8.84
N THR A 308 0.60 -1.94 -7.66
CA THR A 308 -0.40 -2.90 -7.15
C THR A 308 -1.71 -2.24 -6.75
N PHE A 309 -1.68 -1.32 -5.81
CA PHE A 309 -2.89 -0.66 -5.30
C PHE A 309 -3.65 0.14 -6.38
N PRO A 310 -3.00 0.91 -7.27
CA PRO A 310 -3.69 1.63 -8.34
C PRO A 310 -4.48 0.73 -9.29
N LEU A 311 -3.93 -0.44 -9.65
CA LEU A 311 -4.63 -1.43 -10.47
C LEU A 311 -5.84 -2.02 -9.74
N CYS A 312 -5.70 -2.30 -8.43
CA CYS A 312 -6.83 -2.72 -7.60
C CYS A 312 -7.93 -1.64 -7.54
N ALA A 313 -7.55 -0.38 -7.33
CA ALA A 313 -8.46 0.75 -7.25
C ALA A 313 -9.27 0.93 -8.54
N PHE A 314 -8.61 0.81 -9.71
CA PHE A 314 -9.28 0.84 -11.00
C PHE A 314 -10.28 -0.31 -11.17
N GLY A 315 -9.90 -1.53 -10.79
CA GLY A 315 -10.80 -2.68 -10.80
C GLY A 315 -12.03 -2.48 -9.91
N ILE A 316 -11.83 -1.97 -8.68
CA ILE A 316 -12.90 -1.66 -7.73
C ILE A 316 -13.86 -0.61 -8.34
N ALA A 317 -13.31 0.49 -8.85
CA ALA A 317 -14.11 1.55 -9.48
C ALA A 317 -14.92 1.04 -10.69
N SER A 318 -14.32 0.15 -11.49
CA SER A 318 -14.99 -0.44 -12.67
C SER A 318 -16.15 -1.34 -12.27
N PHE A 319 -15.98 -2.21 -11.27
CA PHE A 319 -17.07 -3.05 -10.76
C PHE A 319 -18.16 -2.22 -10.07
N GLU A 320 -17.79 -1.14 -9.35
CA GLU A 320 -18.76 -0.20 -8.78
C GLU A 320 -19.61 0.44 -9.85
N THR A 321 -18.97 0.97 -10.89
CA THR A 321 -19.64 1.61 -12.03
C THR A 321 -20.53 0.63 -12.78
N PHE A 322 -20.08 -0.65 -12.92
CA PHE A 322 -20.92 -1.71 -13.50
C PHE A 322 -22.23 -1.93 -12.73
N MET A 323 -22.16 -2.00 -11.39
CA MET A 323 -23.37 -2.25 -10.58
C MET A 323 -24.40 -1.13 -10.71
N VAL A 324 -23.98 0.09 -11.02
CA VAL A 324 -24.91 1.23 -11.25
C VAL A 324 -25.41 1.27 -12.68
N PHE A 325 -24.53 1.26 -13.67
CA PHE A 325 -24.89 1.48 -15.07
C PHE A 325 -25.26 0.19 -15.82
N LYS A 326 -25.00 -0.98 -15.24
CA LYS A 326 -25.29 -2.32 -15.81
C LYS A 326 -24.67 -2.56 -17.20
N SER A 327 -23.74 -1.73 -17.63
CA SER A 327 -23.10 -1.88 -18.94
C SER A 327 -21.98 -2.92 -18.87
N PRO A 328 -21.99 -3.94 -19.76
CA PRO A 328 -20.96 -4.97 -19.80
C PRO A 328 -19.54 -4.42 -19.96
N LEU A 329 -19.39 -3.22 -20.53
CA LEU A 329 -18.09 -2.56 -20.72
C LEU A 329 -17.36 -2.37 -19.39
N TYR A 330 -18.06 -1.90 -18.34
CA TYR A 330 -17.46 -1.70 -17.03
C TYR A 330 -17.12 -3.03 -16.35
N MET A 331 -17.90 -4.08 -16.58
CA MET A 331 -17.58 -5.43 -16.11
C MET A 331 -16.28 -5.93 -16.75
N ILE A 332 -16.10 -5.76 -18.05
CA ILE A 332 -14.87 -6.13 -18.77
C ILE A 332 -13.68 -5.36 -18.22
N PHE A 333 -13.78 -4.06 -18.03
CA PHE A 333 -12.70 -3.26 -17.43
C PHE A 333 -12.41 -3.67 -15.98
N GLY A 334 -13.42 -4.03 -15.20
CA GLY A 334 -13.25 -4.57 -13.85
C GLY A 334 -12.47 -5.88 -13.86
N ILE A 335 -12.80 -6.81 -14.74
CA ILE A 335 -12.09 -8.09 -14.91
C ILE A 335 -10.65 -7.86 -15.36
N LEU A 336 -10.42 -6.98 -16.35
CA LEU A 336 -9.06 -6.65 -16.80
C LEU A 336 -8.23 -6.01 -15.68
N GLY A 337 -8.81 -5.07 -14.93
CA GLY A 337 -8.17 -4.46 -13.76
C GLY A 337 -7.81 -5.50 -12.70
N LEU A 338 -8.72 -6.43 -12.38
CA LEU A 338 -8.49 -7.54 -11.45
C LEU A 338 -7.33 -8.44 -11.90
N ILE A 339 -7.33 -8.85 -13.18
CA ILE A 339 -6.26 -9.72 -13.74
C ILE A 339 -4.90 -9.03 -13.66
N LEU A 340 -4.83 -7.76 -14.06
CA LEU A 340 -3.61 -6.97 -13.99
C LEU A 340 -3.13 -6.77 -12.55
N ALA A 341 -4.06 -6.49 -11.62
CA ALA A 341 -3.76 -6.34 -10.20
C ALA A 341 -3.24 -7.65 -9.60
N LEU A 342 -3.88 -8.77 -9.88
CA LEU A 342 -3.46 -10.10 -9.42
C LEU A 342 -2.05 -10.43 -9.93
N PHE A 343 -1.82 -10.26 -11.23
CA PHE A 343 -0.50 -10.47 -11.82
C PHE A 343 0.56 -9.57 -11.17
N ALA A 344 0.29 -8.27 -11.02
CA ALA A 344 1.22 -7.33 -10.42
C ALA A 344 1.54 -7.70 -8.96
N VAL A 345 0.54 -8.02 -8.14
CA VAL A 345 0.75 -8.39 -6.73
C VAL A 345 1.57 -9.67 -6.62
N LEU A 346 1.23 -10.72 -7.36
CA LEU A 346 1.97 -11.98 -7.32
C LEU A 346 3.41 -11.82 -7.82
N PHE A 347 3.60 -11.11 -8.93
CA PHE A 347 4.91 -10.87 -9.50
C PHE A 347 5.81 -10.04 -8.59
N VAL A 348 5.29 -8.95 -8.03
CA VAL A 348 6.06 -8.08 -7.11
C VAL A 348 6.34 -8.81 -5.79
N SER A 349 5.39 -9.59 -5.28
CA SER A 349 5.59 -10.45 -4.09
C SER A 349 6.73 -11.44 -4.33
N TYR A 350 6.70 -12.16 -5.45
CA TYR A 350 7.79 -13.09 -5.83
C TYR A 350 9.15 -12.40 -5.89
N LYS A 351 9.23 -11.24 -6.56
CA LYS A 351 10.49 -10.46 -6.65
C LYS A 351 10.97 -9.95 -5.30
N THR A 352 10.03 -9.55 -4.43
CA THR A 352 10.34 -9.10 -3.06
C THR A 352 10.92 -10.25 -2.23
N LEU A 353 10.28 -11.42 -2.23
CA LEU A 353 10.77 -12.61 -1.54
C LEU A 353 12.15 -13.06 -2.07
N LEU A 354 12.34 -13.02 -3.39
CA LEU A 354 13.64 -13.31 -4.00
C LEU A 354 14.72 -12.29 -3.60
N ALA A 355 14.38 -11.02 -3.46
CA ALA A 355 15.31 -9.99 -2.99
C ALA A 355 15.63 -10.15 -1.50
N MET A 356 14.65 -10.56 -0.69
CA MET A 356 14.85 -10.90 0.73
C MET A 356 15.80 -12.11 0.89
N SER A 357 15.55 -13.19 0.15
CA SER A 357 16.39 -14.40 0.21
C SER A 357 17.85 -14.13 -0.21
N LYS A 358 18.05 -13.16 -1.12
CA LYS A 358 19.39 -12.73 -1.57
C LYS A 358 20.02 -11.65 -0.68
N GLY A 359 19.39 -11.29 0.46
CA GLY A 359 19.89 -10.25 1.36
C GLY A 359 20.00 -8.84 0.75
N LYS A 360 19.20 -8.56 -0.31
CA LYS A 360 19.20 -7.25 -1.00
C LYS A 360 18.22 -6.23 -0.41
N ILE A 361 17.45 -6.62 0.60
CA ILE A 361 16.57 -5.76 1.38
C ILE A 361 17.22 -5.55 2.74
N CYS A 362 16.98 -4.41 3.38
CA CYS A 362 17.63 -4.01 4.63
C CYS A 362 19.15 -3.84 4.51
N VAL A 363 19.60 -3.27 3.41
CA VAL A 363 21.00 -2.90 3.18
C VAL A 363 21.14 -1.38 3.13
N PRO A 364 22.32 -0.83 3.50
CA PRO A 364 22.58 0.60 3.33
C PRO A 364 22.37 1.01 1.87
N GLU A 365 21.67 2.12 1.66
CA GLU A 365 21.60 2.69 0.30
C GLU A 365 23.00 3.17 -0.10
N LYS A 366 23.42 2.79 -1.29
CA LYS A 366 24.64 3.35 -1.88
C LYS A 366 24.38 4.83 -2.15
N ALA A 367 25.22 5.68 -1.54
CA ALA A 367 25.19 7.12 -1.72
C ALA A 367 25.37 7.51 -3.20
#